data_8582ae4be3c0668b45c1b4bc6290ae39
#
_entry.id   8582ae4be3c0668b45c1b4bc6290ae39
#
_cell.length_a   1.000
_cell.length_b   1.000
_cell.length_c   1.000
_cell.angle_alpha   90.00
_cell.angle_beta   90.00
_cell.angle_gamma   90.00
#
_symmetry.space_group_name_H-M   'P 1'
#
loop_
_entity.id
_entity.type
_entity.pdbx_description
1 polymer ?
#
loop_
_entity_poly.entity_id
_entity_poly.type
_entity_poly.pdbx_seq_one_letter_code
_entity_poly.pdbx_strand_id
1 'polypeptide(L)'
;MTDAERCMPGTGPAVRRARPKGLPLALLTLLCMTLFALNSVLCRLALLHHGMDPVSYTAIRMASGALMLVVLHAWRRRRHGLVPDWRGQGSRGAALALFVYMLAFSVAYVSMPAAAGALVIAVAVQTSMLGYGIRAGQRPNLGQTLGIGLAMTGLVVLLLPGLEAPPLPAACVMFVSGSAWGAYSLCGRKFRHAAEATTDNFIRCVPLVLVLMLALWWRLSLPPQGVVLALCAGALASALGYILWYALVPCYSITAAAAAQLSVPVITALGAVVFVGEAITPRLVLCSAAILGGIFIVAVWGQRHAVPRPDGKGGGQSADAAPGR
;
A
#
# COMPACT_ATOMS: atom_id res chain seq x y z
N MET A 1 -20.24 -14.01 -28.40
CA MET A 1 -19.15 -13.01 -28.28
C MET A 1 -19.04 -12.68 -26.81
N THR A 2 -18.06 -13.28 -26.16
CA THR A 2 -17.85 -13.23 -24.71
C THR A 2 -17.01 -12.01 -24.37
N ASP A 3 -17.26 -11.40 -23.19
CA ASP A 3 -16.61 -10.18 -22.65
C ASP A 3 -15.07 -10.24 -22.52
N ALA A 4 -14.43 -11.29 -23.00
CA ALA A 4 -12.98 -11.48 -22.98
C ALA A 4 -12.21 -10.73 -24.08
N GLU A 5 -12.87 -10.25 -25.14
CA GLU A 5 -12.20 -9.62 -26.30
C GLU A 5 -12.04 -8.10 -26.23
N ARG A 6 -12.48 -7.43 -25.15
CA ARG A 6 -12.40 -5.97 -25.02
C ARG A 6 -11.17 -5.42 -24.30
N CYS A 7 -10.13 -6.21 -24.07
CA CYS A 7 -8.90 -5.77 -23.40
C CYS A 7 -7.64 -5.95 -24.25
N MET A 8 -7.61 -5.37 -25.47
CA MET A 8 -6.33 -5.14 -26.15
C MET A 8 -5.81 -3.75 -25.81
N PRO A 9 -4.53 -3.59 -25.41
CA PRO A 9 -3.97 -2.28 -25.09
C PRO A 9 -3.73 -1.47 -26.35
N GLY A 10 -4.56 -0.43 -26.56
CA GLY A 10 -4.33 0.56 -27.61
C GLY A 10 -3.02 1.32 -27.34
N THR A 11 -2.12 1.27 -28.31
CA THR A 11 -0.86 2.02 -28.38
C THR A 11 -1.15 3.50 -28.64
N GLY A 12 -1.49 4.24 -27.58
CA GLY A 12 -1.46 5.71 -27.61
C GLY A 12 -0.06 6.21 -27.21
N PRO A 13 0.41 7.36 -27.73
CA PRO A 13 1.73 7.88 -27.42
C PRO A 13 1.88 8.11 -25.91
N ALA A 14 2.75 7.32 -25.28
CA ALA A 14 3.13 7.51 -23.91
C ALA A 14 3.85 8.86 -23.78
N VAL A 15 3.24 9.80 -23.07
CA VAL A 15 3.92 11.04 -22.68
C VAL A 15 5.14 10.63 -21.86
N ARG A 16 6.32 10.69 -22.46
CA ARG A 16 7.61 10.46 -21.80
C ARG A 16 7.85 11.59 -20.81
N ARG A 17 7.32 11.45 -19.59
CA ARG A 17 7.76 12.33 -18.48
C ARG A 17 9.22 12.00 -18.17
N ALA A 18 10.05 13.04 -18.04
CA ALA A 18 11.42 12.89 -17.56
C ALA A 18 11.39 12.14 -16.22
N ARG A 19 12.01 10.96 -16.20
CA ARG A 19 12.08 10.14 -14.98
C ARG A 19 13.18 10.72 -14.10
N PRO A 20 12.91 11.06 -12.82
CA PRO A 20 13.96 11.47 -11.91
C PRO A 20 14.99 10.33 -11.80
N LYS A 21 16.28 10.66 -11.85
CA LYS A 21 17.37 9.68 -11.74
C LYS A 21 18.34 10.11 -10.63
N GLY A 22 18.99 9.13 -10.01
CA GLY A 22 20.03 9.39 -9.01
C GLY A 22 19.50 9.96 -7.70
N LEU A 23 20.17 10.97 -7.15
CA LEU A 23 19.87 11.55 -5.85
C LEU A 23 18.42 12.05 -5.69
N PRO A 24 17.82 12.76 -6.67
CA PRO A 24 16.41 13.16 -6.54
C PRO A 24 15.44 11.98 -6.45
N LEU A 25 15.74 10.86 -7.11
CA LEU A 25 14.91 9.66 -6.99
C LEU A 25 14.98 9.06 -5.58
N ALA A 26 16.17 8.97 -4.99
CA ALA A 26 16.37 8.45 -3.63
C ALA A 26 15.66 9.33 -2.58
N LEU A 27 15.78 10.65 -2.70
CA LEU A 27 15.14 11.61 -1.78
C LEU A 27 13.61 11.54 -1.87
N LEU A 28 13.05 11.47 -3.08
CA LEU A 28 11.61 11.32 -3.27
C LEU A 28 11.10 9.98 -2.73
N THR A 29 11.91 8.93 -2.84
CA THR A 29 11.55 7.63 -2.28
C THR A 29 11.56 7.66 -0.76
N LEU A 30 12.60 8.24 -0.15
CA LEU A 30 12.67 8.41 1.29
C LEU A 30 11.48 9.23 1.80
N LEU A 31 11.15 10.33 1.14
CA LEU A 31 9.96 11.13 1.46
C LEU A 31 8.68 10.29 1.39
N CYS A 32 8.51 9.50 0.33
CA CYS A 32 7.34 8.64 0.17
C CYS A 32 7.24 7.59 1.29
N MET A 33 8.34 6.92 1.63
CA MET A 33 8.36 5.92 2.71
C MET A 33 8.12 6.58 4.07
N THR A 34 8.63 7.80 4.29
CA THR A 34 8.35 8.58 5.49
C THR A 34 6.87 8.96 5.59
N LEU A 35 6.23 9.36 4.48
CA LEU A 35 4.80 9.63 4.45
C LEU A 35 3.98 8.36 4.78
N PHE A 36 4.39 7.19 4.30
CA PHE A 36 3.73 5.93 4.66
C PHE A 36 3.92 5.58 6.14
N ALA A 37 5.11 5.72 6.67
CA ALA A 37 5.39 5.51 8.09
C ALA A 37 4.62 6.49 8.98
N LEU A 38 4.49 7.74 8.55
CA LEU A 38 3.76 8.79 9.25
C LEU A 38 2.29 8.44 9.49
N ASN A 39 1.65 7.66 8.60
CA ASN A 39 0.28 7.18 8.83
C ASN A 39 0.15 6.40 10.14
N SER A 40 1.10 5.52 10.44
CA SER A 40 1.09 4.72 11.68
C SER A 40 1.33 5.58 12.91
N VAL A 41 2.30 6.49 12.84
CA VAL A 41 2.65 7.39 13.94
C VAL A 41 1.51 8.36 14.27
N LEU A 42 0.94 9.03 13.24
CA LEU A 42 -0.17 9.96 13.42
C LEU A 42 -1.43 9.26 13.96
N CYS A 43 -1.71 8.05 13.46
CA CYS A 43 -2.82 7.25 13.94
C CYS A 43 -2.64 6.92 15.43
N ARG A 44 -1.49 6.41 15.80
CA ARG A 44 -1.19 6.04 17.19
C ARG A 44 -1.22 7.25 18.14
N LEU A 45 -0.67 8.39 17.73
CA LEU A 45 -0.74 9.63 18.48
C LEU A 45 -2.20 10.09 18.71
N ALA A 46 -3.02 10.09 17.65
CA ALA A 46 -4.41 10.54 17.74
C ALA A 46 -5.24 9.64 18.68
N LEU A 47 -5.06 8.33 18.58
CA LEU A 47 -5.85 7.36 19.34
C LEU A 47 -5.35 7.22 20.79
N LEU A 48 -4.02 7.09 20.97
CA LEU A 48 -3.44 6.83 22.31
C LEU A 48 -3.34 8.08 23.17
N HIS A 49 -2.76 9.16 22.62
CA HIS A 49 -2.45 10.35 23.41
C HIS A 49 -3.61 11.35 23.48
N HIS A 50 -4.49 11.35 22.47
CA HIS A 50 -5.59 12.32 22.41
C HIS A 50 -6.97 11.68 22.58
N GLY A 51 -7.07 10.35 22.79
CA GLY A 51 -8.33 9.67 23.06
C GLY A 51 -9.36 9.77 21.92
N MET A 52 -8.89 9.96 20.67
CA MET A 52 -9.76 9.98 19.52
C MET A 52 -10.27 8.56 19.23
N ASP A 53 -11.55 8.40 18.88
CA ASP A 53 -12.05 7.09 18.47
C ASP A 53 -11.61 6.71 17.05
N PRO A 54 -11.46 5.40 16.73
CA PRO A 54 -10.93 4.95 15.45
C PRO A 54 -11.88 5.24 14.26
N VAL A 55 -13.18 5.38 14.51
CA VAL A 55 -14.17 5.69 13.46
C VAL A 55 -14.03 7.13 13.03
N SER A 56 -14.01 8.07 13.99
CA SER A 56 -13.79 9.51 13.73
C SER A 56 -12.46 9.74 13.04
N TYR A 57 -11.39 9.08 13.52
CA TYR A 57 -10.06 9.18 12.89
C TYR A 57 -10.11 8.72 11.43
N THR A 58 -10.69 7.55 11.16
CA THR A 58 -10.80 6.99 9.81
C THR A 58 -11.62 7.89 8.91
N ALA A 59 -12.73 8.44 9.41
CA ALA A 59 -13.61 9.32 8.66
C ALA A 59 -12.90 10.61 8.22
N ILE A 60 -12.26 11.29 9.16
CA ILE A 60 -11.53 12.54 8.87
C ILE A 60 -10.35 12.26 7.94
N ARG A 61 -9.59 11.17 8.17
CA ARG A 61 -8.50 10.75 7.30
C ARG A 61 -8.98 10.49 5.87
N MET A 62 -10.09 9.78 5.69
CA MET A 62 -10.64 9.50 4.35
C MET A 62 -11.16 10.76 3.68
N ALA A 63 -11.92 11.59 4.39
CA ALA A 63 -12.49 12.81 3.85
C ALA A 63 -11.41 13.81 3.45
N SER A 64 -10.41 14.04 4.31
CA SER A 64 -9.29 14.95 4.03
C SER A 64 -8.40 14.43 2.91
N GLY A 65 -8.18 13.10 2.85
CA GLY A 65 -7.48 12.44 1.75
C GLY A 65 -8.22 12.62 0.42
N ALA A 66 -9.52 12.36 0.40
CA ALA A 66 -10.36 12.57 -0.78
C ALA A 66 -10.32 14.03 -1.25
N LEU A 67 -10.49 14.98 -0.32
CA LEU A 67 -10.44 16.42 -0.62
C LEU A 67 -9.09 16.82 -1.22
N MET A 68 -7.98 16.40 -0.60
CA MET A 68 -6.64 16.70 -1.09
C MET A 68 -6.41 16.11 -2.49
N LEU A 69 -6.85 14.88 -2.75
CA LEU A 69 -6.73 14.24 -4.07
C LEU A 69 -7.52 15.00 -5.14
N VAL A 70 -8.74 15.46 -4.82
CA VAL A 70 -9.55 16.29 -5.74
C VAL A 70 -8.88 17.62 -6.01
N VAL A 71 -8.37 18.30 -4.97
CA VAL A 71 -7.65 19.57 -5.12
C VAL A 71 -6.41 19.41 -5.99
N LEU A 72 -5.60 18.38 -5.75
CA LEU A 72 -4.41 18.08 -6.56
C LEU A 72 -4.78 17.72 -7.99
N HIS A 73 -5.87 16.97 -8.21
CA HIS A 73 -6.37 16.67 -9.54
C HIS A 73 -6.79 17.95 -10.28
N ALA A 74 -7.57 18.82 -9.63
CA ALA A 74 -8.01 20.08 -10.19
C ALA A 74 -6.82 21.02 -10.53
N TRP A 75 -5.83 21.08 -9.62
CA TRP A 75 -4.60 21.85 -9.85
C TRP A 75 -3.79 21.31 -11.04
N ARG A 76 -3.60 19.98 -11.13
CA ARG A 76 -2.91 19.31 -12.26
C ARG A 76 -3.63 19.58 -13.58
N ARG A 77 -4.96 19.51 -13.58
CA ARG A 77 -5.80 19.79 -14.75
C ARG A 77 -5.65 21.23 -15.23
N ARG A 78 -5.64 22.20 -14.31
CA ARG A 78 -5.41 23.61 -14.64
C ARG A 78 -4.01 23.88 -15.20
N ARG A 79 -2.97 23.20 -14.67
CA ARG A 79 -1.57 23.39 -15.08
C ARG A 79 -1.19 22.67 -16.37
N HIS A 80 -1.76 21.51 -16.63
CA HIS A 80 -1.32 20.60 -17.70
C HIS A 80 -2.41 20.29 -18.74
N GLY A 81 -3.61 20.78 -18.61
CA GLY A 81 -4.73 20.68 -19.54
C GLY A 81 -5.31 19.29 -19.76
N LEU A 82 -4.50 18.32 -20.13
CA LEU A 82 -4.90 16.96 -20.51
C LEU A 82 -4.70 15.95 -19.34
N VAL A 83 -5.42 16.14 -18.24
CA VAL A 83 -5.49 15.15 -17.15
C VAL A 83 -6.82 14.39 -17.28
N PRO A 84 -6.81 13.05 -17.37
CA PRO A 84 -8.03 12.25 -17.43
C PRO A 84 -8.94 12.54 -16.23
N ASP A 85 -10.25 12.51 -16.44
CA ASP A 85 -11.20 12.62 -15.32
C ASP A 85 -11.01 11.43 -14.37
N TRP A 86 -11.09 11.68 -13.07
CA TRP A 86 -10.99 10.64 -12.04
C TRP A 86 -12.28 9.80 -11.93
N ARG A 87 -13.43 10.33 -12.38
CA ARG A 87 -14.72 9.67 -12.28
C ARG A 87 -14.75 8.36 -13.05
N GLY A 88 -15.12 7.27 -12.36
CA GLY A 88 -15.21 5.94 -12.96
C GLY A 88 -13.87 5.24 -13.21
N GLN A 89 -12.73 5.82 -12.80
CA GLN A 89 -11.42 5.19 -12.92
C GLN A 89 -11.15 4.14 -11.83
N GLY A 90 -11.82 4.24 -10.68
CA GLY A 90 -11.76 3.29 -9.58
C GLY A 90 -12.73 2.11 -9.75
N SER A 91 -12.78 1.25 -8.74
CA SER A 91 -13.74 0.14 -8.68
C SER A 91 -14.35 0.00 -7.29
N ARG A 92 -15.59 -0.57 -7.22
CA ARG A 92 -16.26 -0.83 -5.94
C ARG A 92 -15.44 -1.76 -5.04
N GLY A 93 -14.84 -2.81 -5.62
CA GLY A 93 -13.99 -3.74 -4.88
C GLY A 93 -12.72 -3.08 -4.33
N ALA A 94 -12.07 -2.21 -5.10
CA ALA A 94 -10.90 -1.45 -4.63
C ALA A 94 -11.29 -0.44 -3.54
N ALA A 95 -12.42 0.26 -3.68
CA ALA A 95 -12.92 1.17 -2.66
C ALA A 95 -13.25 0.43 -1.36
N LEU A 96 -13.92 -0.73 -1.43
CA LEU A 96 -14.20 -1.55 -0.25
C LEU A 96 -12.91 -2.06 0.41
N ALA A 97 -11.94 -2.54 -0.36
CA ALA A 97 -10.64 -2.95 0.16
C ALA A 97 -9.91 -1.79 0.86
N LEU A 98 -9.94 -0.59 0.26
CA LEU A 98 -9.37 0.62 0.86
C LEU A 98 -10.08 1.01 2.17
N PHE A 99 -11.41 0.94 2.20
CA PHE A 99 -12.21 1.20 3.39
C PHE A 99 -11.88 0.22 4.52
N VAL A 100 -11.89 -1.08 4.23
CA VAL A 100 -11.54 -2.13 5.22
C VAL A 100 -10.11 -1.95 5.72
N TYR A 101 -9.16 -1.68 4.83
CA TYR A 101 -7.78 -1.37 5.22
C TYR A 101 -7.72 -0.22 6.22
N MET A 102 -8.29 0.94 5.91
CA MET A 102 -8.16 2.13 6.74
C MET A 102 -8.90 2.00 8.07
N LEU A 103 -10.07 1.38 8.09
CA LEU A 103 -10.85 1.17 9.31
C LEU A 103 -10.16 0.15 10.24
N ALA A 104 -9.80 -1.02 9.70
CA ALA A 104 -9.12 -2.06 10.48
C ALA A 104 -7.76 -1.58 11.01
N PHE A 105 -7.03 -0.78 10.24
CA PHE A 105 -5.80 -0.10 10.65
C PHE A 105 -6.02 0.76 11.90
N SER A 106 -7.02 1.63 11.87
CA SER A 106 -7.31 2.52 12.99
C SER A 106 -7.79 1.75 14.23
N VAL A 107 -8.66 0.76 14.04
CA VAL A 107 -9.15 -0.09 15.14
C VAL A 107 -7.99 -0.85 15.81
N ALA A 108 -7.08 -1.43 15.03
CA ALA A 108 -5.94 -2.16 15.58
C ALA A 108 -4.99 -1.24 16.37
N TYR A 109 -4.75 -0.02 15.89
CA TYR A 109 -3.86 0.93 16.57
C TYR A 109 -4.40 1.53 17.86
N VAL A 110 -5.63 1.24 18.26
CA VAL A 110 -6.10 1.57 19.61
C VAL A 110 -5.21 0.89 20.66
N SER A 111 -4.85 -0.37 20.47
CA SER A 111 -4.10 -1.16 21.46
C SER A 111 -2.76 -1.71 20.97
N MET A 112 -2.45 -1.59 19.67
CA MET A 112 -1.23 -2.14 19.08
C MET A 112 -0.14 -1.07 18.98
N PRO A 113 1.11 -1.33 19.42
CA PRO A 113 2.25 -0.44 19.19
C PRO A 113 2.49 -0.18 17.69
N ALA A 114 2.93 1.05 17.35
CA ALA A 114 3.06 1.47 15.95
C ALA A 114 4.07 0.62 15.16
N ALA A 115 5.23 0.33 15.77
CA ALA A 115 6.26 -0.50 15.14
C ALA A 115 5.78 -1.95 14.91
N ALA A 116 5.14 -2.58 15.90
CA ALA A 116 4.60 -3.93 15.78
C ALA A 116 3.50 -3.99 14.69
N GLY A 117 2.60 -3.01 14.66
CA GLY A 117 1.54 -2.91 13.65
C GLY A 117 2.09 -2.80 12.24
N ALA A 118 3.14 -2.01 12.02
CA ALA A 118 3.78 -1.88 10.71
C ALA A 118 4.42 -3.20 10.23
N LEU A 119 4.97 -4.02 11.15
CA LEU A 119 5.49 -5.35 10.82
C LEU A 119 4.37 -6.34 10.45
N VAL A 120 3.28 -6.35 11.23
CA VAL A 120 2.11 -7.21 10.93
C VAL A 120 1.53 -6.90 9.56
N ILE A 121 1.36 -5.60 9.24
CA ILE A 121 0.91 -5.17 7.90
C ILE A 121 1.86 -5.69 6.82
N ALA A 122 3.17 -5.53 6.99
CA ALA A 122 4.16 -5.95 6.00
C ALA A 122 4.04 -7.45 5.68
N VAL A 123 3.90 -8.30 6.72
CA VAL A 123 3.69 -9.74 6.54
C VAL A 123 2.34 -10.03 5.87
N ALA A 124 1.27 -9.37 6.31
CA ALA A 124 -0.07 -9.58 5.77
C ALA A 124 -0.17 -9.21 4.28
N VAL A 125 0.47 -8.11 3.87
CA VAL A 125 0.57 -7.70 2.45
C VAL A 125 1.29 -8.77 1.63
N GLN A 126 2.46 -9.24 2.11
CA GLN A 126 3.26 -10.23 1.40
C GLN A 126 2.53 -11.57 1.27
N THR A 127 1.92 -12.06 2.34
CA THR A 127 1.15 -13.31 2.32
C THR A 127 -0.05 -13.24 1.41
N SER A 128 -0.78 -12.11 1.40
CA SER A 128 -1.93 -11.93 0.50
C SER A 128 -1.51 -11.86 -0.96
N MET A 129 -0.43 -11.15 -1.28
CA MET A 129 0.08 -11.04 -2.66
C MET A 129 0.61 -12.39 -3.16
N LEU A 130 1.34 -13.13 -2.31
CA LEU A 130 1.82 -14.47 -2.65
C LEU A 130 0.65 -15.45 -2.82
N GLY A 131 -0.33 -15.43 -1.90
CA GLY A 131 -1.52 -16.26 -1.99
C GLY A 131 -2.33 -16.01 -3.26
N TYR A 132 -2.45 -14.75 -3.69
CA TYR A 132 -3.04 -14.41 -4.98
C TYR A 132 -2.22 -14.99 -6.14
N GLY A 133 -0.89 -14.86 -6.10
CA GLY A 133 0.01 -15.43 -7.10
C GLY A 133 -0.16 -16.94 -7.25
N ILE A 134 -0.22 -17.68 -6.13
CA ILE A 134 -0.44 -19.13 -6.11
C ILE A 134 -1.80 -19.48 -6.73
N ARG A 135 -2.88 -18.77 -6.37
CA ARG A 135 -4.21 -18.97 -6.97
C ARG A 135 -4.23 -18.69 -8.47
N ALA A 136 -3.37 -17.77 -8.93
CA ALA A 136 -3.18 -17.48 -10.36
C ALA A 136 -2.25 -18.49 -11.07
N GLY A 137 -1.90 -19.60 -10.44
CA GLY A 137 -1.09 -20.68 -11.02
C GLY A 137 0.42 -20.47 -10.89
N GLN A 138 0.88 -19.42 -10.18
CA GLN A 138 2.30 -19.23 -9.93
C GLN A 138 2.78 -20.20 -8.86
N ARG A 139 3.91 -20.86 -9.11
CA ARG A 139 4.56 -21.73 -8.10
C ARG A 139 5.65 -20.96 -7.39
N PRO A 140 5.56 -20.77 -6.06
CA PRO A 140 6.63 -20.12 -5.32
C PRO A 140 7.90 -20.97 -5.41
N ASN A 141 9.03 -20.33 -5.62
CA ASN A 141 10.33 -21.00 -5.58
C ASN A 141 10.79 -21.21 -4.13
N LEU A 142 11.85 -22.04 -3.95
CA LEU A 142 12.37 -22.35 -2.62
C LEU A 142 12.73 -21.09 -1.81
N GLY A 143 13.34 -20.10 -2.44
CA GLY A 143 13.70 -18.85 -1.75
C GLY A 143 12.46 -18.06 -1.29
N GLN A 144 11.40 -18.02 -2.09
CA GLN A 144 10.14 -17.39 -1.68
C GLN A 144 9.49 -18.14 -0.51
N THR A 145 9.51 -19.46 -0.54
CA THR A 145 8.97 -20.30 0.54
C THR A 145 9.77 -20.11 1.84
N LEU A 146 11.09 -20.13 1.77
CA LEU A 146 11.97 -19.89 2.92
C LEU A 146 11.81 -18.47 3.47
N GLY A 147 11.74 -17.48 2.59
CA GLY A 147 11.56 -16.09 3.00
C GLY A 147 10.23 -15.82 3.70
N ILE A 148 9.12 -16.39 3.18
CA ILE A 148 7.83 -16.26 3.87
C ILE A 148 7.80 -17.05 5.16
N GLY A 149 8.42 -18.23 5.21
CA GLY A 149 8.57 -19.03 6.43
C GLY A 149 9.31 -18.24 7.51
N LEU A 150 10.43 -17.60 7.18
CA LEU A 150 11.17 -16.74 8.12
C LEU A 150 10.35 -15.55 8.60
N ALA A 151 9.63 -14.86 7.69
CA ALA A 151 8.76 -13.74 8.05
C ALA A 151 7.60 -14.19 8.97
N MET A 152 6.99 -15.33 8.68
CA MET A 152 5.92 -15.89 9.52
C MET A 152 6.43 -16.34 10.89
N THR A 153 7.62 -16.95 10.96
CA THR A 153 8.26 -17.31 12.23
C THR A 153 8.52 -16.06 13.07
N GLY A 154 9.09 -15.00 12.47
CA GLY A 154 9.28 -13.72 13.13
C GLY A 154 7.97 -13.12 13.67
N LEU A 155 6.89 -13.20 12.88
CA LEU A 155 5.56 -12.75 13.30
C LEU A 155 5.01 -13.58 14.47
N VAL A 156 5.10 -14.91 14.39
CA VAL A 156 4.64 -15.79 15.48
C VAL A 156 5.41 -15.47 16.76
N VAL A 157 6.74 -15.35 16.70
CA VAL A 157 7.58 -14.99 17.85
C VAL A 157 7.19 -13.62 18.40
N LEU A 158 6.88 -12.64 17.54
CA LEU A 158 6.43 -11.31 17.97
C LEU A 158 5.10 -11.37 18.75
N LEU A 159 4.21 -12.29 18.38
CA LEU A 159 2.87 -12.44 18.97
C LEU A 159 2.80 -13.46 20.11
N LEU A 160 3.89 -14.21 20.40
CA LEU A 160 3.89 -15.13 21.54
C LEU A 160 3.59 -14.39 22.85
N PRO A 161 2.81 -14.97 23.75
CA PRO A 161 2.47 -14.34 25.03
C PRO A 161 3.71 -13.88 25.81
N GLY A 162 3.61 -12.73 26.48
CA GLY A 162 4.66 -12.13 27.29
C GLY A 162 4.39 -10.65 27.53
N LEU A 163 5.11 -10.01 28.44
CA LEU A 163 4.90 -8.62 28.88
C LEU A 163 4.94 -7.60 27.70
N GLU A 164 5.68 -7.91 26.64
CA GLU A 164 5.88 -7.03 25.49
C GLU A 164 5.09 -7.46 24.23
N ALA A 165 4.24 -8.49 24.36
CA ALA A 165 3.48 -9.00 23.21
C ALA A 165 2.33 -8.07 22.84
N PRO A 166 2.16 -7.73 21.54
CA PRO A 166 0.97 -7.02 21.10
C PRO A 166 -0.30 -7.87 21.34
N PRO A 167 -1.44 -7.25 21.67
CA PRO A 167 -2.69 -7.98 21.87
C PRO A 167 -3.08 -8.76 20.60
N LEU A 168 -3.29 -10.07 20.72
CA LEU A 168 -3.64 -10.95 19.60
C LEU A 168 -4.87 -10.48 18.80
N PRO A 169 -5.97 -10.03 19.44
CA PRO A 169 -7.13 -9.50 18.67
C PRO A 169 -6.75 -8.32 17.78
N ALA A 170 -5.94 -7.38 18.30
CA ALA A 170 -5.46 -6.23 17.52
C ALA A 170 -4.54 -6.67 16.38
N ALA A 171 -3.69 -7.68 16.59
CA ALA A 171 -2.85 -8.26 15.56
C ALA A 171 -3.67 -8.92 14.44
N CYS A 172 -4.74 -9.64 14.77
CA CYS A 172 -5.66 -10.21 13.78
C CYS A 172 -6.36 -9.12 12.95
N VAL A 173 -6.86 -8.05 13.60
CA VAL A 173 -7.46 -6.91 12.91
C VAL A 173 -6.43 -6.21 12.02
N MET A 174 -5.20 -6.03 12.48
CA MET A 174 -4.12 -5.46 11.69
C MET A 174 -3.74 -6.34 10.51
N PHE A 175 -3.76 -7.66 10.66
CA PHE A 175 -3.53 -8.61 9.58
C PHE A 175 -4.64 -8.50 8.50
N VAL A 176 -5.90 -8.34 8.88
CA VAL A 176 -7.02 -8.04 7.97
C VAL A 176 -6.75 -6.72 7.23
N SER A 177 -6.31 -5.69 7.93
CA SER A 177 -5.92 -4.41 7.33
C SER A 177 -4.84 -4.58 6.26
N GLY A 178 -3.75 -5.27 6.57
CA GLY A 178 -2.66 -5.52 5.62
C GLY A 178 -3.11 -6.37 4.42
N SER A 179 -3.97 -7.36 4.64
CA SER A 179 -4.54 -8.19 3.57
C SER A 179 -5.44 -7.37 2.63
N ALA A 180 -6.25 -6.46 3.19
CA ALA A 180 -7.07 -5.54 2.43
C ALA A 180 -6.21 -4.54 1.62
N TRP A 181 -5.10 -4.05 2.18
CA TRP A 181 -4.12 -3.25 1.45
C TRP A 181 -3.47 -4.04 0.30
N GLY A 182 -3.12 -5.31 0.52
CA GLY A 182 -2.62 -6.22 -0.52
C GLY A 182 -3.63 -6.38 -1.66
N ALA A 183 -4.91 -6.62 -1.33
CA ALA A 183 -6.00 -6.71 -2.31
C ALA A 183 -6.19 -5.39 -3.08
N TYR A 184 -6.19 -4.23 -2.38
CA TYR A 184 -6.24 -2.91 -3.00
C TYR A 184 -5.09 -2.69 -3.98
N SER A 185 -3.86 -3.06 -3.59
CA SER A 185 -2.66 -2.94 -4.41
C SER A 185 -2.72 -3.82 -5.67
N LEU A 186 -3.29 -5.03 -5.56
CA LEU A 186 -3.52 -5.91 -6.70
C LEU A 186 -4.58 -5.35 -7.67
N CYS A 187 -5.65 -4.75 -7.15
CA CYS A 187 -6.62 -4.03 -7.98
C CYS A 187 -5.96 -2.84 -8.70
N GLY A 188 -5.09 -2.11 -8.01
CA GLY A 188 -4.37 -0.94 -8.54
C GLY A 188 -3.52 -1.25 -9.78
N ARG A 189 -3.00 -2.49 -9.90
CA ARG A 189 -2.23 -2.94 -11.06
C ARG A 189 -3.03 -2.98 -12.36
N LYS A 190 -4.36 -3.05 -12.26
CA LYS A 190 -5.28 -3.09 -13.41
C LYS A 190 -5.69 -1.70 -13.90
N PHE A 191 -5.44 -0.65 -13.11
CA PHE A 191 -5.84 0.71 -13.45
C PHE A 191 -4.86 1.37 -14.42
N ARG A 192 -5.38 1.90 -15.51
CA ARG A 192 -4.59 2.66 -16.50
C ARG A 192 -4.09 3.99 -15.92
N HIS A 193 -4.89 4.61 -15.06
CA HIS A 193 -4.63 5.91 -14.42
C HIS A 193 -4.72 5.75 -12.90
N ALA A 194 -3.65 5.25 -12.29
CA ALA A 194 -3.65 4.85 -10.87
C ALA A 194 -3.92 6.00 -9.89
N ALA A 195 -3.45 7.22 -10.19
CA ALA A 195 -3.72 8.39 -9.34
C ALA A 195 -5.20 8.80 -9.38
N GLU A 196 -5.80 8.79 -10.57
CA GLU A 196 -7.21 9.10 -10.80
C GLU A 196 -8.11 8.02 -10.20
N ALA A 197 -7.73 6.75 -10.34
CA ALA A 197 -8.43 5.63 -9.71
C ALA A 197 -8.37 5.71 -8.17
N THR A 198 -7.25 6.13 -7.60
CA THR A 198 -7.14 6.37 -6.15
C THR A 198 -8.08 7.47 -5.70
N THR A 199 -8.16 8.58 -6.46
CA THR A 199 -9.10 9.66 -6.17
C THR A 199 -10.54 9.17 -6.16
N ASP A 200 -10.96 8.41 -7.18
CA ASP A 200 -12.32 7.83 -7.26
C ASP A 200 -12.61 6.85 -6.11
N ASN A 201 -11.64 6.00 -5.76
CA ASN A 201 -11.78 5.05 -4.65
C ASN A 201 -11.93 5.76 -3.30
N PHE A 202 -11.14 6.82 -3.02
CA PHE A 202 -11.28 7.62 -1.80
C PHE A 202 -12.67 8.28 -1.70
N ILE A 203 -13.15 8.87 -2.80
CA ILE A 203 -14.49 9.49 -2.84
C ILE A 203 -15.58 8.46 -2.58
N ARG A 204 -15.46 7.25 -3.14
CA ARG A 204 -16.41 6.15 -2.89
C ARG A 204 -16.39 5.65 -1.45
N CYS A 205 -15.28 5.82 -0.72
CA CYS A 205 -15.21 5.47 0.70
C CYS A 205 -15.93 6.49 1.60
N VAL A 206 -16.06 7.76 1.18
CA VAL A 206 -16.68 8.82 2.01
C VAL A 206 -18.10 8.44 2.45
N PRO A 207 -19.03 8.03 1.58
CA PRO A 207 -20.36 7.64 2.03
C PRO A 207 -20.35 6.44 2.99
N LEU A 208 -19.44 5.48 2.80
CA LEU A 208 -19.34 4.32 3.70
C LEU A 208 -18.95 4.73 5.11
N VAL A 209 -17.99 5.64 5.23
CA VAL A 209 -17.55 6.11 6.54
C VAL A 209 -18.56 7.05 7.19
N LEU A 210 -19.31 7.83 6.42
CA LEU A 210 -20.41 8.65 6.93
C LEU A 210 -21.52 7.78 7.50
N VAL A 211 -21.91 6.71 6.82
CA VAL A 211 -22.88 5.74 7.35
C VAL A 211 -22.38 5.12 8.64
N LEU A 212 -21.09 4.76 8.72
CA LEU A 212 -20.50 4.21 9.95
C LEU A 212 -20.49 5.24 11.09
N MET A 213 -20.17 6.52 10.81
CA MET A 213 -20.26 7.60 11.80
C MET A 213 -21.69 7.78 12.32
N LEU A 214 -22.68 7.77 11.44
CA LEU A 214 -24.09 7.86 11.84
C LEU A 214 -24.52 6.65 12.67
N ALA A 215 -24.07 5.44 12.28
CA ALA A 215 -24.37 4.21 13.03
C ALA A 215 -23.72 4.15 14.42
N LEU A 216 -22.63 4.88 14.66
CA LEU A 216 -21.87 4.86 15.91
C LEU A 216 -21.75 6.28 16.53
N TRP A 217 -22.71 7.16 16.23
CA TRP A 217 -22.65 8.58 16.60
C TRP A 217 -22.42 8.81 18.10
N TRP A 218 -22.91 7.90 18.95
CA TRP A 218 -22.72 7.97 20.42
C TRP A 218 -21.32 7.61 20.91
N ARG A 219 -20.46 7.07 20.04
CA ARG A 219 -19.07 6.70 20.34
C ARG A 219 -18.05 7.69 19.81
N LEU A 220 -18.50 8.69 19.07
CA LEU A 220 -17.59 9.62 18.39
C LEU A 220 -16.90 10.53 19.40
N SER A 221 -15.56 10.61 19.29
CA SER A 221 -14.71 11.51 20.06
C SER A 221 -13.85 12.31 19.09
N LEU A 222 -13.98 13.64 19.13
CA LEU A 222 -13.35 14.57 18.19
C LEU A 222 -12.43 15.57 18.92
N PRO A 223 -11.40 15.11 19.64
CA PRO A 223 -10.47 16.03 20.30
C PRO A 223 -9.73 16.85 19.25
N PRO A 224 -9.56 18.18 19.43
CA PRO A 224 -8.99 19.06 18.41
C PRO A 224 -7.62 18.61 17.88
N GLN A 225 -6.73 18.16 18.77
CA GLN A 225 -5.42 17.66 18.37
C GLN A 225 -5.52 16.36 17.55
N GLY A 226 -6.42 15.45 17.95
CA GLY A 226 -6.71 14.22 17.18
C GLY A 226 -7.25 14.54 15.77
N VAL A 227 -8.13 15.54 15.65
CA VAL A 227 -8.64 16.00 14.35
C VAL A 227 -7.52 16.52 13.47
N VAL A 228 -6.61 17.35 13.99
CA VAL A 228 -5.44 17.84 13.22
C VAL A 228 -4.56 16.69 12.75
N LEU A 229 -4.27 15.70 13.63
CA LEU A 229 -3.48 14.53 13.27
C LEU A 229 -4.17 13.68 12.18
N ALA A 230 -5.50 13.52 12.26
CA ALA A 230 -6.27 12.79 11.25
C ALA A 230 -6.30 13.53 9.90
N LEU A 231 -6.42 14.88 9.90
CA LEU A 231 -6.31 15.71 8.70
C LEU A 231 -4.94 15.56 8.04
N CYS A 232 -3.86 15.64 8.83
CA CYS A 232 -2.49 15.40 8.34
C CYS A 232 -2.31 13.99 7.78
N ALA A 233 -2.85 12.98 8.45
CA ALA A 233 -2.78 11.59 7.98
C ALA A 233 -3.50 11.39 6.65
N GLY A 234 -4.65 12.03 6.45
CA GLY A 234 -5.39 11.94 5.19
C GLY A 234 -4.74 12.75 4.06
N ALA A 235 -4.57 14.05 4.29
CA ALA A 235 -4.10 14.96 3.26
C ALA A 235 -2.62 14.77 2.88
N LEU A 236 -1.74 14.63 3.89
CA LEU A 236 -0.31 14.54 3.64
C LEU A 236 0.12 13.07 3.51
N ALA A 237 -0.04 12.27 4.56
CA ALA A 237 0.52 10.92 4.56
C ALA A 237 -0.18 9.98 3.58
N SER A 238 -1.51 10.05 3.44
CA SER A 238 -2.23 9.19 2.50
C SER A 238 -2.27 9.76 1.08
N ALA A 239 -2.82 10.97 0.87
CA ALA A 239 -3.03 11.49 -0.48
C ALA A 239 -1.70 11.77 -1.21
N LEU A 240 -0.79 12.54 -0.60
CA LEU A 240 0.51 12.84 -1.22
C LEU A 240 1.39 11.58 -1.30
N GLY A 241 1.38 10.74 -0.26
CA GLY A 241 2.13 9.48 -0.26
C GLY A 241 1.73 8.57 -1.42
N TYR A 242 0.44 8.41 -1.70
CA TYR A 242 -0.03 7.56 -2.80
C TYR A 242 0.28 8.16 -4.17
N ILE A 243 0.09 9.47 -4.37
CA ILE A 243 0.44 10.11 -5.64
C ILE A 243 1.94 10.00 -5.90
N LEU A 244 2.77 10.23 -4.88
CA LEU A 244 4.21 10.13 -5.00
C LEU A 244 4.62 8.68 -5.30
N TRP A 245 4.03 7.70 -4.61
CA TRP A 245 4.29 6.29 -4.86
C TRP A 245 3.96 5.88 -6.30
N TYR A 246 2.81 6.25 -6.81
CA TYR A 246 2.43 5.95 -8.19
C TYR A 246 3.30 6.67 -9.24
N ALA A 247 3.94 7.78 -8.88
CA ALA A 247 4.93 8.43 -9.74
C ALA A 247 6.29 7.70 -9.70
N LEU A 248 6.65 7.10 -8.56
CA LEU A 248 7.95 6.44 -8.34
C LEU A 248 7.99 4.98 -8.80
N VAL A 249 6.90 4.21 -8.60
CA VAL A 249 6.85 2.77 -8.93
C VAL A 249 7.35 2.46 -10.35
N PRO A 250 6.98 3.23 -11.41
CA PRO A 250 7.48 2.96 -12.76
C PRO A 250 8.99 3.19 -12.95
N CYS A 251 9.65 3.85 -11.98
CA CYS A 251 11.09 4.10 -12.01
C CYS A 251 11.90 2.94 -11.41
N TYR A 252 11.23 2.00 -10.73
CA TYR A 252 11.86 0.89 -10.02
C TYR A 252 11.58 -0.45 -10.68
N SER A 253 12.52 -1.38 -10.54
CA SER A 253 12.21 -2.80 -10.67
C SER A 253 11.28 -3.23 -9.53
N ILE A 254 10.58 -4.35 -9.70
CA ILE A 254 9.66 -4.89 -8.67
C ILE A 254 10.42 -5.13 -7.35
N THR A 255 11.67 -5.65 -7.43
CA THR A 255 12.51 -5.87 -6.25
C THR A 255 12.90 -4.57 -5.56
N ALA A 256 13.33 -3.57 -6.33
CA ALA A 256 13.75 -2.30 -5.76
C ALA A 256 12.57 -1.57 -5.11
N ALA A 257 11.37 -1.65 -5.70
CA ALA A 257 10.15 -1.12 -5.10
C ALA A 257 9.78 -1.85 -3.80
N ALA A 258 9.88 -3.19 -3.78
CA ALA A 258 9.64 -3.98 -2.58
C ALA A 258 10.67 -3.68 -1.49
N ALA A 259 11.95 -3.62 -1.85
CA ALA A 259 13.03 -3.27 -0.91
C ALA A 259 12.85 -1.87 -0.31
N ALA A 260 12.43 -0.89 -1.11
CA ALA A 260 12.13 0.46 -0.63
C ALA A 260 11.03 0.43 0.44
N GLN A 261 9.96 -0.34 0.25
CA GLN A 261 8.86 -0.44 1.21
C GLN A 261 9.26 -1.10 2.55
N LEU A 262 10.34 -1.91 2.58
CA LEU A 262 10.85 -2.46 3.84
C LEU A 262 11.41 -1.40 4.79
N SER A 263 11.71 -0.20 4.29
CA SER A 263 12.11 0.92 5.14
C SER A 263 10.93 1.47 5.99
N VAL A 264 9.68 1.26 5.57
CA VAL A 264 8.49 1.80 6.27
C VAL A 264 8.40 1.34 7.72
N PRO A 265 8.46 0.04 8.07
CA PRO A 265 8.43 -0.39 9.47
C PRO A 265 9.60 0.18 10.30
N VAL A 266 10.79 0.33 9.70
CA VAL A 266 11.95 0.91 10.39
C VAL A 266 11.72 2.39 10.70
N ILE A 267 11.27 3.16 9.71
CA ILE A 267 10.95 4.59 9.91
C ILE A 267 9.78 4.74 10.90
N THR A 268 8.79 3.85 10.85
CA THR A 268 7.68 3.83 11.81
C THR A 268 8.18 3.58 13.24
N ALA A 269 9.09 2.63 13.43
CA ALA A 269 9.68 2.33 14.75
C ALA A 269 10.43 3.55 15.31
N LEU A 270 11.26 4.20 14.48
CA LEU A 270 11.95 5.43 14.89
C LEU A 270 10.98 6.56 15.22
N GLY A 271 9.96 6.76 14.38
CA GLY A 271 8.90 7.74 14.63
C GLY A 271 8.08 7.43 15.91
N ALA A 272 7.81 6.16 16.18
CA ALA A 272 7.10 5.74 17.38
C ALA A 272 7.90 6.03 18.67
N VAL A 273 9.21 5.82 18.65
CA VAL A 273 10.09 6.20 19.78
C VAL A 273 10.07 7.71 20.00
N VAL A 274 10.25 8.48 18.93
CA VAL A 274 10.43 9.95 19.06
C VAL A 274 9.12 10.67 19.39
N PHE A 275 8.02 10.28 18.76
CA PHE A 275 6.76 11.02 18.84
C PHE A 275 5.71 10.37 19.74
N VAL A 276 5.73 9.03 19.87
CA VAL A 276 4.74 8.29 20.66
C VAL A 276 5.30 7.87 22.03
N GLY A 277 6.65 7.86 22.18
CA GLY A 277 7.30 7.38 23.40
C GLY A 277 7.31 5.85 23.54
N GLU A 278 7.16 5.12 22.44
CA GLU A 278 7.21 3.65 22.45
C GLU A 278 8.66 3.16 22.63
N ALA A 279 8.85 2.14 23.49
CA ALA A 279 10.17 1.55 23.70
C ALA A 279 10.53 0.56 22.58
N ILE A 280 11.79 0.54 22.17
CA ILE A 280 12.34 -0.51 21.29
C ILE A 280 12.82 -1.66 22.21
N THR A 281 12.13 -2.80 22.12
CA THR A 281 12.51 -3.98 22.89
C THR A 281 13.43 -4.89 22.06
N PRO A 282 14.31 -5.69 22.70
CA PRO A 282 15.15 -6.67 22.00
C PRO A 282 14.32 -7.64 21.15
N ARG A 283 13.15 -8.03 21.66
CA ARG A 283 12.19 -8.87 20.95
C ARG A 283 11.71 -8.22 19.65
N LEU A 284 11.35 -6.94 19.69
CA LEU A 284 10.93 -6.18 18.50
C LEU A 284 12.05 -6.12 17.47
N VAL A 285 13.29 -5.90 17.89
CA VAL A 285 14.46 -5.83 16.98
C VAL A 285 14.70 -7.17 16.30
N LEU A 286 14.75 -8.27 17.04
CA LEU A 286 14.97 -9.61 16.50
C LEU A 286 13.85 -10.04 15.55
N CYS A 287 12.59 -9.83 15.96
CA CYS A 287 11.44 -10.13 15.11
C CYS A 287 11.42 -9.25 13.85
N SER A 288 11.78 -7.97 13.96
CA SER A 288 11.89 -7.06 12.80
C SER A 288 12.95 -7.57 11.82
N ALA A 289 14.12 -7.97 12.30
CA ALA A 289 15.18 -8.52 11.43
C ALA A 289 14.72 -9.79 10.70
N ALA A 290 14.02 -10.71 11.40
CA ALA A 290 13.48 -11.93 10.79
C ALA A 290 12.39 -11.61 9.76
N ILE A 291 11.43 -10.73 10.09
CA ILE A 291 10.31 -10.37 9.22
C ILE A 291 10.83 -9.63 7.97
N LEU A 292 11.61 -8.57 8.15
CA LEU A 292 12.10 -7.75 7.06
C LEU A 292 13.10 -8.53 6.19
N GLY A 293 13.97 -9.34 6.80
CA GLY A 293 14.88 -10.24 6.10
C GLY A 293 14.13 -11.29 5.27
N GLY A 294 13.09 -11.90 5.84
CA GLY A 294 12.23 -12.84 5.13
C GLY A 294 11.53 -12.21 3.93
N ILE A 295 10.93 -11.03 4.09
CA ILE A 295 10.27 -10.29 3.01
C ILE A 295 11.30 -9.88 1.93
N PHE A 296 12.50 -9.45 2.33
CA PHE A 296 13.58 -9.14 1.40
C PHE A 296 13.98 -10.35 0.55
N ILE A 297 14.13 -11.53 1.17
CA ILE A 297 14.40 -12.80 0.46
C ILE A 297 13.29 -13.07 -0.56
N VAL A 298 12.01 -12.97 -0.18
CA VAL A 298 10.87 -13.14 -1.10
C VAL A 298 10.98 -12.19 -2.30
N ALA A 299 11.29 -10.92 -2.05
CA ALA A 299 11.41 -9.91 -3.09
C ALA A 299 12.55 -10.21 -4.08
N VAL A 300 13.72 -10.58 -3.59
CA VAL A 300 14.92 -10.85 -4.42
C VAL A 300 14.77 -12.14 -5.23
N TRP A 301 14.29 -13.21 -4.60
CA TRP A 301 14.18 -14.52 -5.27
C TRP A 301 12.95 -14.65 -6.17
N GLY A 302 11.92 -13.85 -5.93
CA GLY A 302 10.74 -13.78 -6.79
C GLY A 302 11.04 -13.33 -8.22
N GLN A 303 12.15 -12.62 -8.43
CA GLN A 303 12.52 -12.11 -9.76
C GLN A 303 13.40 -13.06 -10.58
N ARG A 304 14.20 -13.91 -9.94
CA ARG A 304 15.13 -14.79 -10.65
C ARG A 304 14.42 -15.84 -11.52
N HIS A 305 13.12 -16.00 -11.36
CA HIS A 305 12.30 -17.02 -12.05
C HIS A 305 11.09 -16.44 -12.80
N ALA A 306 11.05 -15.13 -13.02
CA ALA A 306 10.14 -14.56 -13.99
C ALA A 306 10.62 -15.03 -15.38
N VAL A 307 9.96 -16.05 -15.94
CA VAL A 307 10.22 -16.56 -17.28
C VAL A 307 10.24 -15.39 -18.25
N PRO A 308 11.29 -15.21 -19.06
CA PRO A 308 11.28 -14.23 -20.13
C PRO A 308 10.06 -14.52 -21.01
N ARG A 309 9.23 -13.53 -21.31
CA ARG A 309 8.24 -13.67 -22.38
C ARG A 309 9.03 -14.11 -23.61
N PRO A 310 8.64 -15.19 -24.31
CA PRO A 310 9.25 -15.50 -25.58
C PRO A 310 8.97 -14.30 -26.49
N ASP A 311 10.05 -13.59 -26.82
CA ASP A 311 10.01 -12.54 -27.83
C ASP A 311 9.48 -13.19 -29.09
N GLY A 312 8.36 -12.69 -29.58
CA GLY A 312 7.77 -13.10 -30.86
C GLY A 312 8.65 -12.68 -32.03
N LYS A 313 9.85 -13.29 -32.10
CA LYS A 313 10.71 -13.29 -33.27
C LYS A 313 10.81 -14.72 -33.79
N GLY A 314 9.97 -15.03 -34.74
CA GLY A 314 10.02 -16.31 -35.42
C GLY A 314 8.88 -16.50 -36.40
N GLY A 315 8.93 -15.80 -37.51
CA GLY A 315 7.92 -16.02 -38.56
C GLY A 315 8.04 -15.05 -39.73
N GLY A 316 9.17 -15.02 -40.37
CA GLY A 316 9.34 -14.17 -41.53
C GLY A 316 10.59 -14.53 -42.32
N GLN A 317 10.68 -15.78 -42.80
CA GLN A 317 11.63 -16.09 -43.85
C GLN A 317 11.13 -17.27 -44.66
N SER A 318 11.14 -17.04 -45.93
CA SER A 318 10.94 -17.91 -47.06
C SER A 318 9.50 -17.91 -47.62
N ALA A 319 9.31 -17.33 -48.79
CA ALA A 319 9.68 -17.96 -50.00
C ALA A 319 9.59 -16.96 -51.16
N ASP A 320 10.72 -16.41 -51.51
CA ASP A 320 10.97 -16.05 -52.91
C ASP A 320 11.50 -17.28 -53.61
N ALA A 321 10.79 -17.77 -54.59
CA ALA A 321 11.28 -18.54 -55.68
C ALA A 321 10.22 -18.60 -56.78
N ALA A 322 10.19 -17.61 -57.63
CA ALA A 322 9.88 -17.84 -59.05
C ALA A 322 11.15 -18.36 -59.73
N PRO A 323 11.08 -19.14 -60.82
CA PRO A 323 11.07 -18.47 -62.09
C PRO A 323 10.32 -19.20 -63.22
N GLY A 324 9.89 -18.46 -64.16
CA GLY A 324 9.99 -18.83 -65.58
C GLY A 324 8.80 -19.57 -66.21
N ARG A 325 8.08 -18.94 -66.95
CA ARG A 325 7.86 -18.92 -68.42
C ARG A 325 6.52 -18.29 -68.75
#